data_a6810bb6754aa278139d11e6027cfd3c
#
_entry.id   a6810bb6754aa278139d11e6027cfd3c
#
_cell.length_a   1.000
_cell.length_b   1.000
_cell.length_c   1.000
_cell.angle_alpha   90.00
_cell.angle_beta   90.00
_cell.angle_gamma   90.00
#
_symmetry.space_group_name_H-M   'P 1'
#
loop_
_entity.id
_entity.type
_entity.pdbx_description
1 polymer ?
#
loop_
_entity_poly.entity_id
_entity_poly.type
_entity_poly.pdbx_seq_one_letter_code
_entity_poly.pdbx_strand_id
1 'polypeptide(L)'
;MRVVWILPLALGLAACGEEGPSPSEQQRMDDADVAAVKAAQVPPPTPVTPEKILYPDIEKYNLFGAGCNFAPEGSMAAIALAQPGKGFMKIDGDLEAFVADAGSGDLPLGAKGKYTAGAWSFTLDLAEDEGKQSGMETTSFPARFELRNDRDQIVYQANGIAQCGS
;
A
#
# COMPACT_ATOMS: atom_id res chain seq x y z
N MET A 1 39.19 56.04 64.35
CA MET A 1 37.84 55.60 64.05
C MET A 1 37.78 55.32 62.54
N ARG A 2 37.80 54.02 62.14
CA ARG A 2 37.69 53.56 60.76
C ARG A 2 36.35 52.87 60.60
N VAL A 3 35.47 53.48 59.85
CA VAL A 3 34.17 52.96 59.51
C VAL A 3 34.33 52.04 58.26
N VAL A 4 34.07 50.73 58.47
CA VAL A 4 34.05 49.73 57.38
C VAL A 4 32.63 49.64 56.87
N TRP A 5 32.44 50.01 55.60
CA TRP A 5 31.16 49.82 54.88
C TRP A 5 31.16 48.41 54.29
N ILE A 6 30.19 47.57 54.74
CA ILE A 6 29.91 46.25 54.17
C ILE A 6 28.79 46.41 53.16
N LEU A 7 29.11 46.18 51.88
CA LEU A 7 28.13 46.12 50.81
C LEU A 7 27.54 44.69 50.77
N PRO A 8 26.22 44.49 50.75
CA PRO A 8 25.63 43.19 50.51
C PRO A 8 25.61 42.88 49.03
N LEU A 9 26.26 41.81 48.61
CA LEU A 9 26.23 41.24 47.27
C LEU A 9 24.94 40.43 47.15
N ALA A 10 23.94 40.97 46.43
CA ALA A 10 22.72 40.25 46.11
C ALA A 10 22.99 39.30 44.90
N LEU A 11 23.11 37.98 45.16
CA LEU A 11 23.09 36.98 44.08
C LEU A 11 21.65 36.83 43.57
N GLY A 12 21.37 37.34 42.38
CA GLY A 12 20.15 37.04 41.63
C GLY A 12 20.24 35.64 41.07
N LEU A 13 19.46 34.69 41.60
CA LEU A 13 19.18 33.42 40.90
C LEU A 13 18.26 33.71 39.71
N ALA A 14 18.83 33.72 38.50
CA ALA A 14 18.05 33.59 37.27
C ALA A 14 17.55 32.15 37.15
N ALA A 15 16.31 31.90 37.57
CA ALA A 15 15.61 30.66 37.26
C ALA A 15 15.27 30.69 35.77
N CYS A 16 16.05 29.98 34.93
CA CYS A 16 15.61 29.58 33.61
C CYS A 16 14.44 28.63 33.76
N GLY A 17 13.22 29.16 33.70
CA GLY A 17 12.02 28.37 33.53
C GLY A 17 11.98 27.96 32.06
N GLU A 18 12.42 26.76 31.72
CA GLU A 18 12.00 26.13 30.46
C GLU A 18 10.50 25.91 30.54
N GLU A 19 9.75 26.68 29.77
CA GLU A 19 8.33 26.39 29.59
C GLU A 19 8.23 25.01 28.94
N GLY A 20 7.77 24.02 29.69
CA GLY A 20 7.47 22.69 29.16
C GLY A 20 6.44 22.77 28.03
N PRO A 21 6.33 21.70 27.21
CA PRO A 21 5.40 21.69 26.11
C PRO A 21 3.96 21.99 26.58
N SER A 22 3.21 22.72 25.76
CA SER A 22 1.81 23.00 26.06
C SER A 22 1.01 21.70 26.17
N PRO A 23 -0.14 21.68 26.88
CA PRO A 23 -0.95 20.46 27.00
C PRO A 23 -1.31 19.82 25.66
N SER A 24 -1.51 20.63 24.60
CA SER A 24 -1.79 20.15 23.26
C SER A 24 -0.54 19.57 22.54
N GLU A 25 0.64 20.04 22.86
CA GLU A 25 1.91 19.47 22.36
C GLU A 25 2.24 18.18 23.09
N GLN A 26 2.04 18.15 24.40
CA GLN A 26 2.21 16.94 25.18
C GLN A 26 1.29 15.82 24.70
N GLN A 27 0.03 16.10 24.47
CA GLN A 27 -0.93 15.12 23.96
C GLN A 27 -0.50 14.58 22.57
N ARG A 28 -0.01 15.44 21.67
CA ARG A 28 0.50 14.98 20.36
C ARG A 28 1.74 14.10 20.50
N MET A 29 2.63 14.41 21.43
CA MET A 29 3.80 13.57 21.71
C MET A 29 3.39 12.22 22.28
N ASP A 30 2.48 12.20 23.25
CA ASP A 30 1.96 10.96 23.83
C ASP A 30 1.24 10.10 22.79
N ASP A 31 0.44 10.68 21.91
CA ASP A 31 -0.24 9.98 20.80
C ASP A 31 0.79 9.40 19.79
N ALA A 32 1.85 10.14 19.50
CA ALA A 32 2.92 9.68 18.64
C ALA A 32 3.70 8.51 19.26
N ASP A 33 4.01 8.59 20.55
CA ASP A 33 4.69 7.52 21.27
C ASP A 33 3.82 6.26 21.36
N VAL A 34 2.54 6.39 21.64
CA VAL A 34 1.59 5.27 21.60
C VAL A 34 1.50 4.65 20.21
N ALA A 35 1.48 5.45 19.16
CA ALA A 35 1.49 4.95 17.78
C ALA A 35 2.79 4.22 17.44
N ALA A 36 3.93 4.75 17.86
CA ALA A 36 5.24 4.11 17.67
C ALA A 36 5.34 2.76 18.39
N VAL A 37 4.86 2.68 19.64
CA VAL A 37 4.84 1.42 20.39
C VAL A 37 3.92 0.39 19.73
N LYS A 38 2.73 0.80 19.28
CA LYS A 38 1.82 -0.09 18.55
C LYS A 38 2.44 -0.59 17.25
N ALA A 39 3.09 0.29 16.48
CA ALA A 39 3.79 -0.08 15.24
C ALA A 39 4.94 -1.08 15.51
N ALA A 40 5.68 -0.89 16.59
CA ALA A 40 6.76 -1.81 16.98
C ALA A 40 6.27 -3.19 17.45
N GLN A 41 5.01 -3.31 17.85
CA GLN A 41 4.38 -4.59 18.25
C GLN A 41 3.84 -5.40 17.06
N VAL A 42 3.72 -4.77 15.88
CA VAL A 42 3.28 -5.47 14.66
C VAL A 42 4.51 -6.09 14.00
N PRO A 43 4.57 -7.42 13.86
CA PRO A 43 5.67 -8.06 13.15
C PRO A 43 5.80 -7.50 11.73
N PRO A 44 7.03 -7.36 11.21
CA PRO A 44 7.21 -6.97 9.82
C PRO A 44 6.50 -7.97 8.88
N PRO A 45 5.94 -7.50 7.76
CA PRO A 45 5.26 -8.38 6.83
C PRO A 45 6.23 -9.42 6.25
N THR A 46 5.77 -10.66 6.15
CA THR A 46 6.48 -11.68 5.38
C THR A 46 6.25 -11.39 3.89
N PRO A 47 7.31 -11.14 3.10
CA PRO A 47 7.17 -10.91 1.68
C PRO A 47 6.55 -12.13 0.98
N VAL A 48 5.65 -11.88 0.03
CA VAL A 48 5.03 -12.88 -0.82
C VAL A 48 5.46 -12.64 -2.26
N THR A 49 5.74 -13.69 -3.00
CA THR A 49 6.04 -13.59 -4.44
C THR A 49 4.88 -14.17 -5.23
N PRO A 50 4.02 -13.35 -5.83
CA PRO A 50 2.94 -13.86 -6.69
C PRO A 50 3.52 -14.64 -7.87
N GLU A 51 2.87 -15.75 -8.21
CA GLU A 51 3.27 -16.60 -9.31
C GLU A 51 2.63 -16.15 -10.62
N LYS A 52 3.27 -16.52 -11.72
CA LYS A 52 2.74 -16.27 -13.07
C LYS A 52 1.49 -17.08 -13.32
N ILE A 53 0.46 -16.43 -13.86
CA ILE A 53 -0.71 -17.09 -14.41
C ILE A 53 -0.41 -17.37 -15.89
N LEU A 54 -0.31 -18.63 -16.25
CA LEU A 54 0.02 -19.07 -17.59
C LEU A 54 -1.23 -19.62 -18.29
N TYR A 55 -1.13 -19.82 -19.62
CA TYR A 55 -2.25 -20.32 -20.42
C TYR A 55 -2.87 -21.63 -19.88
N PRO A 56 -2.10 -22.63 -19.40
CA PRO A 56 -2.67 -23.80 -18.75
C PRO A 56 -3.51 -23.51 -17.49
N ASP A 57 -3.14 -22.46 -16.74
CA ASP A 57 -3.93 -22.03 -15.58
C ASP A 57 -5.26 -21.43 -16.03
N ILE A 58 -5.22 -20.60 -17.11
CA ILE A 58 -6.42 -19.97 -17.70
C ILE A 58 -7.41 -21.03 -18.15
N GLU A 59 -6.94 -22.06 -18.85
CA GLU A 59 -7.80 -23.18 -19.27
C GLU A 59 -8.33 -23.99 -18.10
N LYS A 60 -7.42 -24.40 -17.19
CA LYS A 60 -7.75 -25.28 -16.06
C LYS A 60 -8.82 -24.66 -15.15
N TYR A 61 -8.72 -23.37 -14.89
CA TYR A 61 -9.60 -22.67 -13.95
C TYR A 61 -10.68 -21.81 -14.66
N ASN A 62 -10.76 -21.89 -15.99
CA ASN A 62 -11.69 -21.11 -16.79
C ASN A 62 -11.63 -19.59 -16.48
N LEU A 63 -10.44 -19.02 -16.58
CA LEU A 63 -10.17 -17.61 -16.26
C LEU A 63 -10.37 -16.65 -17.43
N PHE A 64 -10.96 -17.13 -18.53
CA PHE A 64 -11.30 -16.31 -19.70
C PHE A 64 -12.28 -15.21 -19.31
N GLY A 65 -12.15 -14.03 -19.93
CA GLY A 65 -13.06 -12.93 -19.74
C GLY A 65 -12.40 -11.58 -19.98
N ALA A 66 -13.25 -10.58 -20.22
CA ALA A 66 -12.82 -9.19 -20.35
C ALA A 66 -12.33 -8.65 -19.00
N GLY A 67 -11.34 -7.76 -19.04
CA GLY A 67 -10.76 -7.13 -17.86
C GLY A 67 -9.34 -6.66 -18.10
N CYS A 68 -8.61 -6.48 -17.02
CA CYS A 68 -7.20 -6.10 -17.05
C CYS A 68 -6.34 -7.22 -16.44
N ASN A 69 -5.21 -7.52 -17.06
CA ASN A 69 -4.18 -8.35 -16.46
C ASN A 69 -2.97 -7.48 -16.11
N PHE A 70 -2.27 -7.80 -15.04
CA PHE A 70 -1.06 -7.08 -14.64
C PHE A 70 0.17 -7.98 -14.75
N ALA A 71 1.19 -7.50 -15.46
CA ALA A 71 2.51 -8.11 -15.54
C ALA A 71 3.55 -7.14 -14.97
N PRO A 72 4.39 -7.55 -14.00
CA PRO A 72 5.44 -6.71 -13.45
C PRO A 72 6.51 -6.41 -14.51
N GLU A 73 7.23 -5.31 -14.32
CA GLU A 73 8.30 -4.90 -15.21
C GLU A 73 9.30 -6.03 -15.47
N GLY A 74 9.67 -6.20 -16.75
CA GLY A 74 10.54 -7.30 -17.20
C GLY A 74 9.85 -8.66 -17.31
N SER A 75 8.55 -8.77 -17.02
CA SER A 75 7.75 -9.98 -17.21
C SER A 75 6.75 -9.81 -18.36
N MET A 76 6.58 -10.87 -19.16
CA MET A 76 5.50 -10.95 -20.16
C MET A 76 4.27 -11.72 -19.63
N ALA A 77 4.38 -12.36 -18.46
CA ALA A 77 3.30 -13.13 -17.88
C ALA A 77 2.63 -12.37 -16.76
N ALA A 78 1.31 -12.37 -16.77
CA ALA A 78 0.50 -11.76 -15.73
C ALA A 78 0.67 -12.49 -14.39
N ILE A 79 0.60 -11.73 -13.29
CA ILE A 79 0.54 -12.25 -11.92
C ILE A 79 -0.82 -11.99 -11.27
N ALA A 80 -1.62 -11.12 -11.86
CA ALA A 80 -2.97 -10.80 -11.40
C ALA A 80 -3.91 -10.59 -12.59
N LEU A 81 -5.15 -11.03 -12.41
CA LEU A 81 -6.27 -10.76 -13.32
C LEU A 81 -7.33 -9.97 -12.56
N ALA A 82 -7.77 -8.86 -13.14
CA ALA A 82 -8.81 -7.98 -12.63
C ALA A 82 -9.99 -8.00 -13.62
N GLN A 83 -11.03 -8.76 -13.33
CA GLN A 83 -12.23 -8.91 -14.16
C GLN A 83 -13.44 -8.25 -13.49
N PRO A 84 -14.53 -7.99 -14.19
CA PRO A 84 -15.77 -7.54 -13.57
C PRO A 84 -16.21 -8.47 -12.44
N GLY A 85 -16.33 -7.92 -11.22
CA GLY A 85 -16.78 -8.65 -10.03
C GLY A 85 -15.77 -9.60 -9.38
N LYS A 86 -14.69 -10.01 -10.06
CA LYS A 86 -13.72 -10.98 -9.52
C LYS A 86 -12.29 -10.72 -10.01
N GLY A 87 -11.33 -11.11 -9.20
CA GLY A 87 -9.92 -11.11 -9.57
C GLY A 87 -9.27 -12.45 -9.26
N PHE A 88 -8.05 -12.66 -9.78
CA PHE A 88 -7.33 -13.91 -9.55
C PHE A 88 -5.83 -13.66 -9.42
N MET A 89 -5.19 -14.41 -8.54
CA MET A 89 -3.73 -14.47 -8.39
C MET A 89 -3.32 -15.90 -8.06
N LYS A 90 -2.06 -16.24 -8.31
CA LYS A 90 -1.45 -17.47 -7.79
C LYS A 90 -0.51 -17.12 -6.65
N ILE A 91 -0.73 -17.72 -5.48
CA ILE A 91 0.05 -17.52 -4.27
C ILE A 91 0.33 -18.91 -3.69
N ASP A 92 1.61 -19.22 -3.42
CA ASP A 92 2.05 -20.51 -2.85
C ASP A 92 1.56 -21.75 -3.61
N GLY A 93 1.45 -21.66 -4.94
CA GLY A 93 1.01 -22.74 -5.83
C GLY A 93 -0.50 -22.81 -6.04
N ASP A 94 -1.31 -22.14 -5.26
CA ASP A 94 -2.76 -22.13 -5.32
C ASP A 94 -3.30 -20.90 -6.05
N LEU A 95 -4.43 -21.11 -6.76
CA LEU A 95 -5.16 -20.00 -7.38
C LEU A 95 -6.14 -19.42 -6.38
N GLU A 96 -5.88 -18.18 -5.96
CA GLU A 96 -6.76 -17.41 -5.10
C GLU A 96 -7.74 -16.58 -5.92
N ALA A 97 -9.02 -16.68 -5.56
CA ALA A 97 -10.10 -15.89 -6.16
C ALA A 97 -10.50 -14.74 -5.25
N PHE A 98 -10.50 -13.56 -5.81
CA PHE A 98 -10.79 -12.28 -5.14
C PHE A 98 -12.15 -11.75 -5.59
N VAL A 99 -12.81 -11.01 -4.71
CA VAL A 99 -14.03 -10.25 -5.00
C VAL A 99 -13.68 -8.79 -5.23
N ALA A 100 -14.24 -8.20 -6.28
CA ALA A 100 -14.04 -6.78 -6.57
C ALA A 100 -14.66 -5.89 -5.49
N ASP A 101 -13.92 -4.89 -5.04
CA ASP A 101 -14.44 -3.85 -4.15
C ASP A 101 -15.23 -2.83 -4.97
N ALA A 102 -16.55 -2.86 -4.84
CA ALA A 102 -17.46 -1.97 -5.56
C ALA A 102 -17.23 -0.48 -5.26
N GLY A 103 -16.63 -0.16 -4.11
CA GLY A 103 -16.30 1.21 -3.71
C GLY A 103 -14.98 1.72 -4.27
N SER A 104 -14.16 0.86 -4.88
CA SER A 104 -12.90 1.26 -5.49
C SER A 104 -13.07 1.88 -6.88
N GLY A 105 -12.00 2.51 -7.40
CA GLY A 105 -12.00 3.12 -8.73
C GLY A 105 -12.38 2.15 -9.84
N ASP A 106 -13.00 2.66 -10.89
CA ASP A 106 -13.33 1.89 -12.08
C ASP A 106 -12.11 1.74 -12.99
N LEU A 107 -11.89 0.55 -13.50
CA LEU A 107 -10.93 0.24 -14.54
C LEU A 107 -11.65 -0.11 -15.87
N PRO A 108 -10.94 -0.14 -16.99
CA PRO A 108 -11.53 -0.53 -18.27
C PRO A 108 -12.28 -1.86 -18.20
N LEU A 109 -13.29 -2.02 -19.03
CA LEU A 109 -14.10 -3.23 -19.21
C LEU A 109 -14.84 -3.68 -17.91
N GLY A 110 -15.13 -2.75 -17.02
CA GLY A 110 -15.86 -3.01 -15.77
C GLY A 110 -15.03 -3.66 -14.65
N ALA A 111 -13.72 -3.75 -14.83
CA ALA A 111 -12.82 -4.14 -13.74
C ALA A 111 -12.78 -3.06 -12.65
N LYS A 112 -12.23 -3.37 -11.49
CA LYS A 112 -12.09 -2.46 -10.35
C LYS A 112 -10.62 -2.31 -9.94
N GLY A 113 -10.32 -1.19 -9.29
CA GLY A 113 -8.97 -0.89 -8.80
C GLY A 113 -8.57 -1.69 -7.56
N LYS A 114 -9.52 -2.31 -6.85
CA LYS A 114 -9.24 -3.11 -5.66
C LYS A 114 -10.04 -4.40 -5.63
N TYR A 115 -9.41 -5.46 -5.12
CA TYR A 115 -9.99 -6.79 -4.96
C TYR A 115 -9.57 -7.39 -3.62
N THR A 116 -10.46 -8.16 -2.98
CA THR A 116 -10.24 -8.74 -1.66
C THR A 116 -10.55 -10.24 -1.63
N ALA A 117 -9.74 -11.02 -0.91
CA ALA A 117 -9.93 -12.44 -0.70
C ALA A 117 -9.35 -12.83 0.68
N GLY A 118 -10.21 -13.21 1.62
CA GLY A 118 -9.78 -13.72 2.92
C GLY A 118 -8.64 -12.94 3.57
N ALA A 119 -7.43 -13.49 3.51
CA ALA A 119 -6.22 -12.90 4.06
C ALA A 119 -5.52 -11.88 3.13
N TRP A 120 -6.02 -11.67 1.92
CA TRP A 120 -5.34 -10.88 0.90
C TRP A 120 -6.21 -9.78 0.32
N SER A 121 -5.59 -8.69 -0.08
CA SER A 121 -6.19 -7.71 -0.98
C SER A 121 -5.14 -7.21 -1.97
N PHE A 122 -5.55 -6.95 -3.21
CA PHE A 122 -4.67 -6.27 -4.15
C PHE A 122 -5.30 -5.01 -4.70
N THR A 123 -4.46 -4.05 -5.06
CA THR A 123 -4.82 -2.86 -5.81
C THR A 123 -4.07 -2.82 -7.13
N LEU A 124 -4.75 -2.34 -8.16
CA LEU A 124 -4.21 -2.08 -9.49
C LEU A 124 -4.54 -0.65 -9.87
N ASP A 125 -3.51 0.20 -9.91
CA ASP A 125 -3.60 1.61 -10.27
C ASP A 125 -3.03 1.80 -11.68
N LEU A 126 -3.84 2.31 -12.61
CA LEU A 126 -3.42 2.61 -13.98
C LEU A 126 -3.03 4.08 -14.12
N ALA A 127 -2.00 4.37 -14.91
CA ALA A 127 -1.75 5.71 -15.43
C ALA A 127 -2.75 5.98 -16.56
N GLU A 128 -3.92 6.53 -16.23
CA GLU A 128 -5.09 6.64 -17.11
C GLU A 128 -4.81 7.40 -18.42
N ASP A 129 -3.98 8.44 -18.36
CA ASP A 129 -3.66 9.28 -19.52
C ASP A 129 -2.61 8.66 -20.47
N GLU A 130 -2.05 7.50 -20.12
CA GLU A 130 -0.94 6.86 -20.84
C GLU A 130 -1.32 5.56 -21.57
N GLY A 131 -2.61 5.26 -21.71
CA GLY A 131 -3.08 4.06 -22.39
C GLY A 131 -2.68 4.03 -23.86
N LYS A 132 -2.05 2.93 -24.30
CA LYS A 132 -1.65 2.70 -25.69
C LYS A 132 -2.30 1.44 -26.22
N GLN A 133 -2.95 1.54 -27.36
CA GLN A 133 -3.49 0.36 -28.05
C GLN A 133 -2.35 -0.60 -28.41
N SER A 134 -2.44 -1.83 -27.96
CA SER A 134 -1.44 -2.88 -28.14
C SER A 134 -1.96 -4.10 -28.90
N GLY A 135 -3.25 -4.14 -29.17
CA GLY A 135 -3.95 -5.16 -29.96
C GLY A 135 -5.25 -4.59 -30.53
N MET A 136 -6.04 -5.42 -31.21
CA MET A 136 -7.32 -4.97 -31.79
C MET A 136 -8.30 -4.49 -30.71
N GLU A 137 -8.34 -5.20 -29.57
CA GLU A 137 -9.23 -4.94 -28.43
C GLU A 137 -8.47 -4.78 -27.11
N THR A 138 -7.16 -4.55 -27.20
CA THR A 138 -6.30 -4.48 -26.01
C THR A 138 -5.63 -3.11 -25.92
N THR A 139 -5.73 -2.49 -24.77
CA THR A 139 -5.01 -1.26 -24.42
C THR A 139 -4.09 -1.56 -23.26
N SER A 140 -2.82 -1.15 -23.37
CA SER A 140 -1.80 -1.30 -22.34
C SER A 140 -1.57 0.01 -21.60
N PHE A 141 -1.46 -0.05 -20.29
CA PHE A 141 -1.24 1.09 -19.41
C PHE A 141 -0.02 0.82 -18.53
N PRO A 142 0.86 1.80 -18.30
CA PRO A 142 1.75 1.75 -17.14
C PRO A 142 0.89 1.60 -15.88
N ALA A 143 1.32 0.73 -14.98
CA ALA A 143 0.51 0.44 -13.80
C ALA A 143 1.36 0.18 -12.57
N ARG A 144 0.79 0.47 -11.40
CA ARG A 144 1.30 0.08 -10.09
C ARG A 144 0.41 -1.00 -9.49
N PHE A 145 1.03 -1.99 -8.91
CA PHE A 145 0.36 -3.11 -8.25
C PHE A 145 0.83 -3.24 -6.82
N GLU A 146 -0.09 -3.45 -5.88
CA GLU A 146 0.21 -3.75 -4.49
C GLU A 146 -0.62 -4.96 -4.03
N LEU A 147 0.02 -5.89 -3.32
CA LEU A 147 -0.64 -6.97 -2.58
C LEU A 147 -0.45 -6.72 -1.08
N ARG A 148 -1.54 -6.82 -0.33
CA ARG A 148 -1.56 -6.64 1.12
C ARG A 148 -2.09 -7.88 1.83
N ASN A 149 -1.60 -8.09 3.04
CA ASN A 149 -2.09 -9.15 3.93
C ASN A 149 -3.34 -8.69 4.73
N ASP A 150 -3.83 -9.56 5.60
CA ASP A 150 -4.98 -9.33 6.50
C ASP A 150 -4.77 -8.20 7.53
N ARG A 151 -3.51 -7.74 7.71
CA ARG A 151 -3.14 -6.60 8.57
C ARG A 151 -2.93 -5.31 7.78
N ASP A 152 -3.35 -5.28 6.53
CA ASP A 152 -3.15 -4.16 5.60
C ASP A 152 -1.67 -3.79 5.38
N GLN A 153 -0.75 -4.72 5.59
CA GLN A 153 0.67 -4.53 5.32
C GLN A 153 0.98 -4.93 3.87
N ILE A 154 1.77 -4.11 3.18
CA ILE A 154 2.24 -4.44 1.84
C ILE A 154 3.21 -5.63 1.94
N VAL A 155 2.86 -6.73 1.29
CA VAL A 155 3.67 -7.96 1.19
C VAL A 155 4.32 -8.13 -0.17
N TYR A 156 3.79 -7.43 -1.19
CA TYR A 156 4.37 -7.34 -2.53
C TYR A 156 3.94 -6.03 -3.19
N GLN A 157 4.85 -5.41 -3.94
CA GLN A 157 4.53 -4.27 -4.80
C GLN A 157 5.41 -4.28 -6.04
N ALA A 158 4.89 -3.82 -7.17
CA ALA A 158 5.64 -3.70 -8.41
C ALA A 158 5.03 -2.62 -9.32
N ASN A 159 5.89 -2.00 -10.11
CA ASN A 159 5.46 -1.30 -11.31
C ASN A 159 5.48 -2.29 -12.49
N GLY A 160 4.67 -2.02 -13.49
CA GLY A 160 4.58 -2.89 -14.66
C GLY A 160 3.58 -2.39 -15.68
N ILE A 161 3.04 -3.32 -16.44
CA ILE A 161 2.04 -3.04 -17.47
C ILE A 161 0.74 -3.75 -17.13
N ALA A 162 -0.35 -3.01 -17.15
CA ALA A 162 -1.68 -3.58 -17.19
C ALA A 162 -2.17 -3.61 -18.63
N GLN A 163 -2.63 -4.77 -19.10
CA GLN A 163 -3.27 -4.93 -20.40
C GLN A 163 -4.76 -5.17 -20.18
N CYS A 164 -5.58 -4.26 -20.70
CA CYS A 164 -7.03 -4.33 -20.59
C CYS A 164 -7.60 -4.70 -21.96
N GLY A 165 -8.35 -5.80 -22.02
CA GLY A 165 -8.89 -6.36 -23.26
C GLY A 165 -9.93 -7.47 -23.01
N SER A 166 -10.46 -8.04 -24.09
CA SER A 166 -11.45 -9.13 -24.08
C SER A 166 -11.00 -10.28 -24.98
#